data_abd731f1b4925ca5a754696646526b33
#
_entry.id   abd731f1b4925ca5a754696646526b33
#
_cell.length_a   1.000
_cell.length_b   1.000
_cell.length_c   1.000
_cell.angle_alpha   90.00
_cell.angle_beta   90.00
_cell.angle_gamma   90.00
#
_symmetry.space_group_name_H-M   'P 1'
#
loop_
_entity.id
_entity.type
_entity.pdbx_description
1 polymer ?
#
loop_
_entity_poly.entity_id
_entity_poly.type
_entity_poly.pdbx_seq_one_letter_code
_entity_poly.pdbx_strand_id
1 'polypeptide(L)'
;MNQKSKTLDVTIMGRTYKVACSDEERNALLSAVAYLDRKMTEIKSAGRVASAERIAVMAALNITHELLSSRNHASGFDMEGLRRRMAAMEATLDQALAP
;
A
#
# COMPACT_ATOMS: atom_id res chain seq x y z
N MET A 1 -14.43 -18.76 22.23
CA MET A 1 -14.96 -18.63 21.84
C MET A 1 -15.01 -17.76 21.04
N ASN A 2 -15.48 -17.05 20.86
CA ASN A 2 -15.61 -16.26 20.00
C ASN A 2 -14.82 -15.23 20.00
N GLN A 3 -14.06 -14.97 19.00
CA GLN A 3 -13.46 -13.88 18.80
C GLN A 3 -14.34 -12.89 18.47
N LYS A 4 -14.67 -11.91 19.17
CA LYS A 4 -15.47 -10.91 18.74
C LYS A 4 -14.73 -10.05 17.94
N SER A 5 -15.12 -9.80 16.74
CA SER A 5 -14.59 -8.84 15.87
C SER A 5 -14.86 -7.50 16.44
N LYS A 6 -13.90 -6.67 16.57
CA LYS A 6 -14.05 -5.30 16.98
C LYS A 6 -13.75 -4.40 15.81
N THR A 7 -14.18 -3.18 15.86
CA THR A 7 -13.83 -2.23 14.82
C THR A 7 -12.70 -1.35 15.31
N LEU A 8 -11.85 -0.98 14.39
CA LEU A 8 -10.72 -0.12 14.66
C LEU A 8 -10.77 1.03 13.69
N ASP A 9 -10.65 2.24 14.18
CA ASP A 9 -10.60 3.39 13.31
C ASP A 9 -9.17 3.61 12.87
N VAL A 10 -8.96 3.66 11.58
CA VAL A 10 -7.62 3.90 11.03
C VAL A 10 -7.67 5.12 10.15
N THR A 11 -6.61 5.88 10.13
CA THR A 11 -6.54 7.08 9.32
C THR A 11 -5.49 6.89 8.24
N ILE A 12 -5.90 7.07 7.01
CA ILE A 12 -5.02 6.94 5.86
C ILE A 12 -5.24 8.18 4.99
N MET A 13 -4.16 8.91 4.75
CA MET A 13 -4.22 10.14 3.95
C MET A 13 -5.27 11.11 4.47
N GLY A 14 -5.37 11.19 5.78
CA GLY A 14 -6.28 12.13 6.42
C GLY A 14 -7.72 11.69 6.50
N ARG A 15 -8.05 10.51 5.98
CA ARG A 15 -9.41 9.99 6.04
C ARG A 15 -9.47 8.85 7.03
N THR A 16 -10.56 8.78 7.75
CA THR A 16 -10.74 7.75 8.76
C THR A 16 -11.65 6.65 8.26
N TYR A 17 -11.23 5.42 8.44
CA TYR A 17 -11.99 4.25 8.02
C TYR A 17 -12.17 3.33 9.19
N LYS A 18 -13.30 2.63 9.23
CA LYS A 18 -13.51 1.62 10.25
C LYS A 18 -13.22 0.26 9.67
N VAL A 19 -12.36 -0.48 10.36
CA VAL A 19 -11.96 -1.78 9.87
C VAL A 19 -12.22 -2.80 10.97
N ALA A 20 -12.79 -3.93 10.59
CA ALA A 20 -13.03 -5.00 11.56
C ALA A 20 -11.76 -5.79 11.75
N CYS A 21 -11.42 -6.07 12.99
CA CYS A 21 -10.26 -6.88 13.28
C CYS A 21 -10.39 -7.50 14.66
N SER A 22 -9.68 -8.58 14.90
CA SER A 22 -9.63 -9.18 16.21
C SER A 22 -8.58 -8.46 17.04
N ASP A 23 -8.59 -8.67 18.34
CA ASP A 23 -7.58 -8.09 19.21
C ASP A 23 -6.20 -8.58 18.83
N GLU A 24 -6.11 -9.82 18.38
CA GLU A 24 -4.82 -10.39 18.02
C GLU A 24 -4.26 -9.76 16.78
N GLU A 25 -5.13 -9.30 15.88
CA GLU A 25 -4.69 -8.71 14.64
C GLU A 25 -4.45 -7.23 14.73
N ARG A 26 -4.82 -6.64 15.85
CA ARG A 26 -4.83 -5.19 15.94
C ARG A 26 -3.47 -4.56 15.67
N ASN A 27 -2.43 -5.06 16.33
CA ASN A 27 -1.11 -4.47 16.17
C ASN A 27 -0.58 -4.64 14.77
N ALA A 28 -0.81 -5.81 14.18
CA ALA A 28 -0.39 -6.05 12.81
C ALA A 28 -1.12 -5.12 11.83
N LEU A 29 -2.41 -4.91 12.09
CA LEU A 29 -3.18 -4.03 11.24
C LEU A 29 -2.71 -2.60 11.35
N LEU A 30 -2.43 -2.14 12.56
CA LEU A 30 -1.93 -0.78 12.74
C LEU A 30 -0.59 -0.57 12.04
N SER A 31 0.28 -1.57 12.07
CA SER A 31 1.53 -1.49 11.35
C SER A 31 1.29 -1.44 9.85
N ALA A 32 0.34 -2.22 9.37
CA ALA A 32 0.00 -2.22 7.95
C ALA A 32 -0.55 -0.87 7.51
N VAL A 33 -1.40 -0.27 8.36
CA VAL A 33 -1.95 1.04 8.05
C VAL A 33 -0.85 2.08 7.97
N ALA A 34 0.10 2.05 8.90
CA ALA A 34 1.19 3.02 8.89
C ALA A 34 2.04 2.85 7.63
N TYR A 35 2.28 1.63 7.23
CA TYR A 35 3.07 1.36 6.04
C TYR A 35 2.35 1.85 4.79
N LEU A 36 1.06 1.56 4.68
CA LEU A 36 0.27 2.01 3.54
C LEU A 36 0.21 3.53 3.48
N ASP A 37 -0.02 4.16 4.61
CA ASP A 37 -0.11 5.61 4.66
C ASP A 37 1.20 6.25 4.21
N ARG A 38 2.32 5.68 4.63
CA ARG A 38 3.61 6.19 4.22
C ARG A 38 3.82 6.01 2.72
N LYS A 39 3.45 4.85 2.18
CA LYS A 39 3.58 4.62 0.74
C LYS A 39 2.72 5.59 -0.05
N MET A 40 1.51 5.83 0.39
CA MET A 40 0.63 6.75 -0.31
C MET A 40 1.16 8.17 -0.23
N THR A 41 1.71 8.56 0.91
CA THR A 41 2.29 9.88 1.07
C THR A 41 3.49 10.07 0.14
N GLU A 42 4.32 9.03 0.02
CA GLU A 42 5.47 9.09 -0.87
C GLU A 42 5.03 9.28 -2.32
N ILE A 43 4.00 8.57 -2.73
CA ILE A 43 3.50 8.69 -4.09
C ILE A 43 2.93 10.08 -4.33
N LYS A 44 2.20 10.59 -3.37
CA LYS A 44 1.64 11.93 -3.48
C LYS A 44 2.76 12.97 -3.58
N SER A 45 3.81 12.79 -2.79
CA SER A 45 4.91 13.75 -2.79
C SER A 45 5.69 13.74 -4.08
N ALA A 46 5.63 12.67 -4.82
CA ALA A 46 6.27 12.61 -6.13
C ALA A 46 5.58 13.54 -7.13
N GLY A 47 4.39 13.99 -6.79
CA GLY A 47 3.83 15.14 -7.47
C GLY A 47 3.06 14.89 -8.73
N ARG A 48 2.93 13.66 -9.20
CA ARG A 48 2.27 13.47 -10.42
C ARG A 48 0.87 13.03 -10.30
N VAL A 49 0.45 12.48 -9.19
CA VAL A 49 -0.85 11.89 -9.05
C VAL A 49 -1.69 12.75 -8.14
N ALA A 50 -2.86 13.10 -8.59
CA ALA A 50 -3.70 14.00 -7.84
C ALA A 50 -4.84 13.33 -7.10
N SER A 51 -5.32 12.19 -7.55
CA SER A 51 -6.49 11.61 -6.91
C SER A 51 -6.10 10.57 -5.89
N ALA A 52 -6.84 10.52 -4.81
CA ALA A 52 -6.59 9.55 -3.76
C ALA A 52 -6.75 8.12 -4.28
N GLU A 53 -7.67 7.94 -5.22
CA GLU A 53 -7.88 6.63 -5.78
C GLU A 53 -6.67 6.12 -6.54
N ARG A 54 -6.08 6.97 -7.36
CA ARG A 54 -4.87 6.60 -8.09
C ARG A 54 -3.73 6.32 -7.16
N ILE A 55 -3.58 7.15 -6.13
CA ILE A 55 -2.53 6.96 -5.15
C ILE A 55 -2.69 5.61 -4.47
N ALA A 56 -3.93 5.27 -4.11
CA ALA A 56 -4.18 4.01 -3.44
C ALA A 56 -3.88 2.81 -4.34
N VAL A 57 -4.25 2.89 -5.60
CA VAL A 57 -3.99 1.80 -6.54
C VAL A 57 -2.50 1.63 -6.77
N MET A 58 -1.79 2.74 -6.93
CA MET A 58 -0.35 2.67 -7.13
C MET A 58 0.36 2.12 -5.90
N ALA A 59 -0.09 2.53 -4.71
CA ALA A 59 0.48 1.99 -3.48
C ALA A 59 0.21 0.50 -3.36
N ALA A 60 -0.99 0.07 -3.72
CA ALA A 60 -1.35 -1.33 -3.67
C ALA A 60 -0.47 -2.16 -4.61
N LEU A 61 -0.24 -1.66 -5.81
CA LEU A 61 0.61 -2.35 -6.76
C LEU A 61 2.06 -2.43 -6.27
N ASN A 62 2.56 -1.34 -5.72
CA ASN A 62 3.92 -1.33 -5.21
C ASN A 62 4.08 -2.31 -4.06
N ILE A 63 3.15 -2.30 -3.13
CA ILE A 63 3.22 -3.17 -1.97
C ILE A 63 3.08 -4.64 -2.39
N THR A 64 2.16 -4.92 -3.31
CA THR A 64 1.97 -6.26 -3.81
C THR A 64 3.24 -6.75 -4.51
N HIS A 65 3.85 -5.88 -5.28
CA HIS A 65 5.08 -6.24 -5.96
C HIS A 65 6.20 -6.52 -4.96
N GLU A 66 6.31 -5.71 -3.91
CA GLU A 66 7.29 -5.94 -2.86
C GLU A 66 7.06 -7.30 -2.21
N LEU A 67 5.82 -7.62 -1.93
CA LEU A 67 5.50 -8.88 -1.30
C LEU A 67 5.89 -10.05 -2.17
N LEU A 68 5.54 -10.01 -3.44
CA LEU A 68 5.85 -11.11 -4.34
C LEU A 68 7.34 -11.22 -4.60
N SER A 69 8.04 -10.10 -4.67
CA SER A 69 9.48 -10.11 -4.86
C SER A 69 10.18 -10.68 -3.64
N SER A 70 9.70 -10.34 -2.47
CA SER A 70 10.25 -10.86 -1.24
C SER A 70 10.08 -12.36 -1.14
N ARG A 71 8.96 -12.87 -1.61
CA ARG A 71 8.72 -14.29 -1.58
C ARG A 71 9.56 -15.05 -2.58
N ASN A 72 9.79 -14.44 -3.72
CA ASN A 72 10.55 -15.11 -4.77
C ASN A 72 12.04 -15.03 -4.58
N HIS A 73 12.51 -14.00 -3.88
CA HIS A 73 13.90 -13.82 -3.73
C HIS A 73 14.29 -14.02 -2.34
N ALA A 74 14.47 -15.22 -1.97
CA ALA A 74 14.91 -15.52 -0.64
C ALA A 74 16.27 -14.95 -0.42
N SER A 75 17.06 -14.83 -1.43
CA SER A 75 18.38 -14.42 -1.23
C SER A 75 18.78 -13.22 -2.01
N GLY A 76 18.29 -12.88 -3.00
CA GLY A 76 18.78 -11.77 -3.78
C GLY A 76 17.79 -10.64 -3.79
N PHE A 77 18.23 -9.45 -3.54
CA PHE A 77 17.35 -8.34 -3.60
C PHE A 77 17.80 -7.41 -4.65
N ASP A 78 17.04 -7.28 -5.70
CA ASP A 78 17.39 -6.43 -6.82
C ASP A 78 16.68 -5.10 -6.71
N MET A 79 17.28 -4.17 -6.01
CA MET A 79 16.70 -2.86 -5.81
C MET A 79 16.52 -2.11 -7.10
N GLU A 80 17.46 -2.26 -8.01
CA GLU A 80 17.36 -1.52 -9.23
C GLU A 80 16.27 -2.03 -10.12
N GLY A 81 16.13 -3.36 -10.22
CA GLY A 81 15.05 -3.96 -10.95
C GLY A 81 13.69 -3.58 -10.37
N LEU A 82 13.63 -3.53 -9.03
CA LEU A 82 12.40 -3.15 -8.37
C LEU A 82 12.02 -1.71 -8.70
N ARG A 83 12.99 -0.82 -8.65
CA ARG A 83 12.73 0.58 -8.98
C ARG A 83 12.24 0.74 -10.40
N ARG A 84 12.85 0.02 -11.33
CA ARG A 84 12.42 0.11 -12.72
C ARG A 84 11.02 -0.39 -12.91
N ARG A 85 10.66 -1.46 -12.20
CA ARG A 85 9.33 -2.01 -12.31
C ARG A 85 8.30 -1.08 -11.71
N MET A 86 8.64 -0.43 -10.59
CA MET A 86 7.74 0.52 -10.00
C MET A 86 7.49 1.69 -10.92
N ALA A 87 8.53 2.19 -11.56
CA ALA A 87 8.38 3.29 -12.50
C ALA A 87 7.52 2.88 -13.69
N ALA A 88 7.72 1.67 -14.19
CA ALA A 88 6.92 1.18 -15.31
C ALA A 88 5.47 1.00 -14.92
N MET A 89 5.21 0.48 -13.71
CA MET A 89 3.85 0.34 -13.24
C MET A 89 3.17 1.67 -13.08
N GLU A 90 3.91 2.64 -12.58
CA GLU A 90 3.36 3.96 -12.39
C GLU A 90 2.96 4.57 -13.73
N ALA A 91 3.81 4.48 -14.72
CA ALA A 91 3.53 5.01 -16.03
C ALA A 91 2.33 4.32 -16.67
N THR A 92 2.30 3.00 -16.57
CA THR A 92 1.20 2.23 -17.14
C THR A 92 -0.12 2.55 -16.45
N LEU A 93 -0.10 2.65 -15.13
CA LEU A 93 -1.30 2.94 -14.39
C LEU A 93 -1.79 4.33 -14.69
N ASP A 94 -0.88 5.27 -14.84
CA ASP A 94 -1.24 6.64 -15.17
C ASP A 94 -1.96 6.69 -16.50
N GLN A 95 -1.50 5.93 -17.48
CA GLN A 95 -2.19 5.86 -18.76
C GLN A 95 -3.54 5.19 -18.64
N ALA A 96 -3.62 4.13 -17.86
CA ALA A 96 -4.87 3.40 -17.72
C ALA A 96 -5.94 4.18 -16.97
N LEU A 97 -5.52 5.04 -16.05
CA LEU A 97 -6.47 5.79 -15.26
C LEU A 97 -6.69 7.20 -15.78
N ALA A 98 -6.00 7.58 -16.83
CA ALA A 98 -6.17 8.92 -17.38
C ALA A 98 -7.56 9.04 -17.97
N PRO A 99 -8.20 10.17 -17.82
CA PRO A 99 -9.55 10.38 -18.34
C PRO A 99 -9.58 10.37 -19.85
#